data_4f6f6e06b4afad36d520043dfe705877
#
_entry.id   4f6f6e06b4afad36d520043dfe705877
#
_cell.length_a   1.000
_cell.length_b   1.000
_cell.length_c   1.000
_cell.angle_alpha   90.00
_cell.angle_beta   90.00
_cell.angle_gamma   90.00
#
_symmetry.space_group_name_H-M   'P 1'
#
loop_
_entity.id
_entity.type
_entity.pdbx_description
1 polymer ?
#
loop_
_entity_poly.entity_id
_entity_poly.type
_entity_poly.pdbx_seq_one_letter_code
_entity_poly.pdbx_strand_id
1 'polypeptide(L)'
;IWPWKCKDALFRYNEAADTRLNQDGMAYDADSGDGTLYEYNYSSQNEGGCVMFCLEEAIHNTFRYNVSVDDLGGILSPSGNPDAYVAENEFYVRRGVPLLRNQMSDGRITLEKNKITMIENENGGQR
;
A
#
# COMPACT_ATOMS: atom_id res chain seq x y z
N ILE A 1 -7.03 4.12 -6.07
CA ILE A 1 -8.36 4.21 -5.43
C ILE A 1 -8.18 4.82 -4.06
N TRP A 2 -8.82 5.96 -3.82
CA TRP A 2 -8.59 6.69 -2.59
C TRP A 2 -9.84 7.45 -2.12
N PRO A 3 -10.21 7.30 -0.84
CA PRO A 3 -11.17 8.18 -0.19
C PRO A 3 -10.44 9.41 0.35
N TRP A 4 -11.09 10.54 0.40
CA TRP A 4 -10.55 11.71 1.05
C TRP A 4 -11.46 12.16 2.18
N LYS A 5 -10.91 12.18 3.39
CA LYS A 5 -11.64 12.58 4.61
C LYS A 5 -12.92 11.79 4.82
N CYS A 6 -12.93 10.53 4.38
CA CYS A 6 -14.08 9.66 4.59
C CYS A 6 -13.98 8.96 5.93
N LYS A 7 -15.13 8.58 6.47
CA LYS A 7 -15.21 7.76 7.67
C LYS A 7 -15.79 6.40 7.33
N ASP A 8 -15.14 5.35 7.83
CA ASP A 8 -15.58 3.97 7.68
C ASP A 8 -15.79 3.56 6.21
N ALA A 9 -14.94 4.05 5.32
CA ALA A 9 -15.00 3.67 3.92
C ALA A 9 -14.55 2.21 3.73
N LEU A 10 -15.22 1.49 2.86
CA LEU A 10 -14.92 0.08 2.59
C LEU A 10 -14.60 -0.11 1.11
N PHE A 11 -13.43 -0.70 0.83
CA PHE A 11 -13.01 -1.05 -0.52
C PHE A 11 -12.73 -2.54 -0.59
N ARG A 12 -13.49 -3.26 -1.39
CA ARG A 12 -13.39 -4.72 -1.56
C ARG A 12 -13.42 -5.12 -3.01
N TYR A 13 -12.69 -6.20 -3.32
CA TYR A 13 -12.75 -6.87 -4.62
C TYR A 13 -12.45 -5.92 -5.77
N ASN A 14 -11.52 -5.00 -5.55
CA ASN A 14 -11.06 -4.08 -6.58
C ASN A 14 -9.72 -4.54 -7.15
N GLU A 15 -9.44 -4.09 -8.36
CA GLU A 15 -8.14 -4.24 -8.98
C GLU A 15 -7.62 -2.86 -9.36
N ALA A 16 -6.37 -2.58 -9.03
CA ALA A 16 -5.69 -1.35 -9.40
C ALA A 16 -4.33 -1.69 -10.00
N ALA A 17 -4.11 -1.29 -11.23
CA ALA A 17 -2.88 -1.65 -11.94
C ALA A 17 -2.38 -0.51 -12.82
N ASP A 18 -1.07 -0.52 -13.07
CA ASP A 18 -0.41 0.35 -14.03
C ASP A 18 -0.56 1.84 -13.75
N THR A 19 -0.69 2.24 -12.50
CA THR A 19 -0.67 3.66 -12.16
C THR A 19 0.71 4.27 -12.45
N ARG A 20 0.73 5.55 -12.80
CA ARG A 20 1.96 6.25 -13.08
C ARG A 20 2.35 7.15 -11.92
N LEU A 21 3.65 7.24 -11.68
CA LEU A 21 4.20 8.09 -10.64
C LEU A 21 4.30 9.52 -11.17
N ASN A 22 3.29 10.32 -10.89
CA ASN A 22 3.34 11.74 -11.15
C ASN A 22 3.61 12.49 -9.84
N GLN A 23 2.80 12.23 -8.86
CA GLN A 23 2.99 12.73 -7.50
C GLN A 23 2.87 11.56 -6.52
N ASP A 24 1.81 10.81 -6.60
CA ASP A 24 1.58 9.64 -5.76
C ASP A 24 1.73 8.35 -6.57
N GLY A 25 0.69 7.86 -7.20
CA GLY A 25 0.77 6.71 -8.09
C GLY A 25 0.65 5.36 -7.40
N MET A 26 0.14 5.32 -6.16
CA MET A 26 -0.17 4.08 -5.47
C MET A 26 -1.47 3.47 -5.98
N ALA A 27 -1.62 2.16 -5.75
CA ALA A 27 -2.90 1.50 -6.02
C ALA A 27 -3.99 2.01 -5.09
N TYR A 28 -3.69 2.06 -3.80
CA TYR A 28 -4.65 2.41 -2.74
C TYR A 28 -4.06 3.49 -1.85
N ASP A 29 -4.89 4.43 -1.44
CA ASP A 29 -4.41 5.60 -0.70
C ASP A 29 -5.52 6.09 0.24
N ALA A 30 -5.27 6.06 1.53
CA ALA A 30 -6.23 6.57 2.51
C ALA A 30 -5.79 7.95 2.98
N ASP A 31 -6.29 8.96 2.28
CA ASP A 31 -5.99 10.36 2.58
C ASP A 31 -6.89 10.90 3.68
N SER A 32 -6.31 11.14 4.86
CA SER A 32 -7.06 11.63 6.02
C SER A 32 -8.31 10.79 6.33
N GLY A 33 -8.26 9.50 5.99
CA GLY A 33 -9.37 8.59 6.22
C GLY A 33 -9.40 8.09 7.64
N ASP A 34 -10.58 8.04 8.23
CA ASP A 34 -10.79 7.45 9.55
C ASP A 34 -11.58 6.15 9.40
N GLY A 35 -10.93 5.03 9.71
CA GLY A 35 -11.58 3.73 9.65
C GLY A 35 -11.72 3.15 8.25
N THR A 36 -10.86 3.53 7.31
CA THR A 36 -10.88 2.94 5.97
C THR A 36 -10.45 1.48 6.03
N LEU A 37 -11.23 0.61 5.41
CA LEU A 37 -10.93 -0.81 5.31
C LEU A 37 -10.73 -1.20 3.86
N TYR A 38 -9.52 -1.68 3.55
CA TYR A 38 -9.19 -2.30 2.26
C TYR A 38 -9.04 -3.80 2.47
N GLU A 39 -9.89 -4.62 1.86
CA GLU A 39 -9.75 -6.06 1.94
C GLU A 39 -10.14 -6.76 0.65
N TYR A 40 -9.48 -7.89 0.37
CA TYR A 40 -9.69 -8.69 -0.83
C TYR A 40 -9.51 -7.89 -2.12
N ASN A 41 -8.54 -6.99 -2.14
CA ASN A 41 -8.18 -6.25 -3.34
C ASN A 41 -6.89 -6.81 -3.94
N TYR A 42 -6.69 -6.48 -5.22
CA TYR A 42 -5.49 -6.86 -5.96
C TYR A 42 -4.83 -5.61 -6.52
N SER A 43 -3.50 -5.60 -6.51
CA SER A 43 -2.74 -4.52 -7.14
C SER A 43 -1.54 -5.09 -7.90
N SER A 44 -1.16 -4.42 -9.00
CA SER A 44 0.03 -4.81 -9.75
C SER A 44 0.59 -3.68 -10.58
N GLN A 45 1.92 -3.62 -10.67
CA GLN A 45 2.64 -2.70 -11.56
C GLN A 45 2.34 -1.22 -11.30
N ASN A 46 2.00 -0.86 -10.08
CA ASN A 46 1.75 0.54 -9.74
C ASN A 46 3.07 1.22 -9.39
N GLU A 47 3.39 2.30 -10.08
CA GLU A 47 4.70 2.96 -9.92
C GLU A 47 4.89 3.55 -8.54
N GLY A 48 3.84 4.02 -7.91
CA GLY A 48 3.90 4.55 -6.56
C GLY A 48 3.89 3.50 -5.45
N GLY A 49 3.61 2.25 -5.80
CA GLY A 49 3.53 1.17 -4.83
C GLY A 49 2.11 0.69 -4.55
N CYS A 50 1.95 -0.12 -3.52
CA CYS A 50 0.67 -0.74 -3.21
C CYS A 50 -0.25 0.19 -2.41
N VAL A 51 0.13 0.57 -1.20
CA VAL A 51 -0.77 1.34 -0.33
C VAL A 51 -0.06 2.49 0.35
N MET A 52 -0.76 3.61 0.50
CA MET A 52 -0.32 4.77 1.25
C MET A 52 -1.35 5.14 2.31
N PHE A 53 -0.87 5.57 3.45
CA PHE A 53 -1.66 6.22 4.48
C PHE A 53 -1.04 7.57 4.75
N CYS A 54 -1.76 8.63 4.49
CA CYS A 54 -1.15 9.95 4.56
C CYS A 54 -2.11 11.03 5.04
N LEU A 55 -1.53 12.17 5.31
CA LEU A 55 -2.14 13.38 5.80
C LEU A 55 -2.60 13.26 7.25
N GLU A 56 -3.15 14.34 7.77
CA GLU A 56 -3.63 14.38 9.14
C GLU A 56 -4.89 13.52 9.28
N GLU A 57 -5.01 12.88 10.41
CA GLU A 57 -6.19 12.06 10.72
C GLU A 57 -6.36 10.82 9.83
N ALA A 58 -5.28 10.33 9.22
CA ALA A 58 -5.30 9.03 8.58
C ALA A 58 -5.20 7.95 9.66
N ILE A 59 -6.30 7.69 10.36
CA ILE A 59 -6.32 6.88 11.58
C ILE A 59 -7.30 5.71 11.48
N HIS A 60 -7.07 4.69 12.31
CA HIS A 60 -7.92 3.50 12.42
C HIS A 60 -8.11 2.78 11.09
N ASN A 61 -7.12 2.88 10.20
CA ASN A 61 -7.20 2.26 8.88
C ASN A 61 -6.72 0.83 8.92
N THR A 62 -7.29 -0.02 8.08
CA THR A 62 -6.92 -1.44 7.99
C THR A 62 -6.73 -1.83 6.53
N PHE A 63 -5.64 -2.55 6.27
CA PHE A 63 -5.32 -3.12 4.97
C PHE A 63 -5.05 -4.61 5.17
N ARG A 64 -6.01 -5.48 4.77
CA ARG A 64 -5.93 -6.91 5.06
C ARG A 64 -6.46 -7.78 3.93
N TYR A 65 -5.93 -8.99 3.84
CA TYR A 65 -6.34 -9.98 2.83
C TYR A 65 -6.25 -9.47 1.41
N ASN A 66 -5.28 -8.61 1.13
CA ASN A 66 -5.02 -8.10 -0.20
C ASN A 66 -3.82 -8.83 -0.81
N VAL A 67 -3.73 -8.78 -2.14
CA VAL A 67 -2.60 -9.34 -2.88
C VAL A 67 -1.99 -8.24 -3.74
N SER A 68 -0.70 -8.02 -3.57
CA SER A 68 0.09 -7.06 -4.35
C SER A 68 1.16 -7.82 -5.12
N VAL A 69 1.19 -7.66 -6.43
CA VAL A 69 2.16 -8.35 -7.28
C VAL A 69 2.98 -7.36 -8.07
N ASP A 70 4.25 -7.27 -7.72
CA ASP A 70 5.23 -6.44 -8.43
C ASP A 70 4.80 -4.97 -8.53
N ASP A 71 4.29 -4.41 -7.45
CA ASP A 71 4.09 -2.98 -7.35
C ASP A 71 5.46 -2.30 -7.24
N LEU A 72 5.73 -1.38 -8.15
CA LEU A 72 7.10 -0.91 -8.41
C LEU A 72 7.62 0.05 -7.35
N GLY A 73 6.75 0.60 -6.54
CA GLY A 73 7.11 1.50 -5.44
C GLY A 73 7.14 0.86 -4.06
N GLY A 74 7.03 -0.46 -3.99
CA GLY A 74 7.02 -1.18 -2.71
C GLY A 74 5.62 -1.42 -2.16
N ILE A 75 5.55 -1.81 -0.90
CA ILE A 75 4.28 -2.24 -0.32
C ILE A 75 3.58 -1.15 0.48
N LEU A 76 4.33 -0.26 1.12
CA LEU A 76 3.75 0.72 2.02
C LEU A 76 4.47 2.05 1.94
N SER A 77 3.70 3.11 1.88
CA SER A 77 4.21 4.48 1.90
C SER A 77 3.50 5.28 2.98
N PRO A 78 3.99 5.24 4.23
CA PRO A 78 3.41 6.06 5.29
C PRO A 78 3.87 7.51 5.15
N SER A 79 3.00 8.46 5.46
CA SER A 79 3.33 9.87 5.42
C SER A 79 2.52 10.62 6.47
N GLY A 80 3.14 11.55 7.16
CA GLY A 80 2.49 12.23 8.27
C GLY A 80 2.43 11.36 9.51
N ASN A 81 1.30 11.33 10.17
CA ASN A 81 1.11 10.62 11.43
C ASN A 81 0.01 9.56 11.34
N PRO A 82 0.10 8.60 10.42
CA PRO A 82 -0.96 7.64 10.22
C PRO A 82 -1.06 6.62 11.36
N ASP A 83 -2.25 6.08 11.53
CA ASP A 83 -2.51 4.94 12.38
C ASP A 83 -3.20 3.87 11.55
N ALA A 84 -2.52 2.74 11.35
CA ALA A 84 -3.01 1.71 10.45
C ALA A 84 -2.56 0.32 10.88
N TYR A 85 -3.36 -0.67 10.52
CA TYR A 85 -3.09 -2.08 10.73
C TYR A 85 -3.01 -2.78 9.36
N VAL A 86 -1.83 -3.31 9.04
CA VAL A 86 -1.55 -3.96 7.76
C VAL A 86 -1.23 -5.42 8.03
N ALA A 87 -2.18 -6.32 7.76
CA ALA A 87 -2.04 -7.70 8.17
C ALA A 87 -2.69 -8.68 7.21
N GLU A 88 -2.20 -9.92 7.22
CA GLU A 88 -2.78 -11.01 6.45
C GLU A 88 -2.81 -10.73 4.94
N ASN A 89 -1.82 -9.98 4.43
CA ASN A 89 -1.70 -9.71 3.01
C ASN A 89 -0.61 -10.58 2.38
N GLU A 90 -0.66 -10.73 1.07
CA GLU A 90 0.41 -11.34 0.30
C GLU A 90 1.05 -10.28 -0.59
N PHE A 91 2.35 -10.08 -0.43
CA PHE A 91 3.12 -9.13 -1.21
C PHE A 91 4.21 -9.87 -1.98
N TYR A 92 4.21 -9.70 -3.30
CA TYR A 92 5.27 -10.20 -4.17
C TYR A 92 6.06 -9.00 -4.66
N VAL A 93 7.29 -8.86 -4.18
CA VAL A 93 8.09 -7.64 -4.37
C VAL A 93 9.33 -7.96 -5.18
N ARG A 94 9.58 -7.18 -6.22
CA ARG A 94 10.75 -7.33 -7.05
C ARG A 94 12.03 -7.08 -6.24
N ARG A 95 13.02 -7.91 -6.44
CA ARG A 95 14.32 -7.74 -5.79
C ARG A 95 14.87 -6.34 -6.05
N GLY A 96 15.33 -5.67 -5.01
CA GLY A 96 15.88 -4.33 -5.10
C GLY A 96 14.88 -3.21 -4.89
N VAL A 97 13.58 -3.50 -4.87
CA VAL A 97 12.56 -2.50 -4.57
C VAL A 97 12.44 -2.35 -3.05
N PRO A 98 12.54 -1.14 -2.51
CA PRO A 98 12.32 -0.93 -1.08
C PRO A 98 10.91 -1.30 -0.67
N LEU A 99 10.76 -1.93 0.48
CA LEU A 99 9.43 -2.28 0.99
C LEU A 99 8.66 -1.05 1.47
N LEU A 100 9.37 -0.11 2.09
CA LEU A 100 8.80 1.14 2.60
C LEU A 100 9.43 2.32 1.87
N ARG A 101 8.62 3.27 1.44
CA ARG A 101 9.11 4.41 0.66
C ARG A 101 9.36 5.66 1.49
N ASN A 102 8.44 6.02 2.33
CA ASN A 102 8.51 7.26 3.11
C ASN A 102 8.67 6.94 4.59
N GLN A 103 8.85 7.98 5.38
CA GLN A 103 8.98 7.86 6.82
C GLN A 103 7.85 8.59 7.52
N MET A 104 7.34 7.99 8.57
CA MET A 104 6.41 8.65 9.48
C MET A 104 7.17 9.62 10.37
N SER A 105 6.59 10.79 10.63
CA SER A 105 7.13 11.68 11.64
C SER A 105 6.68 11.28 13.03
N ASP A 106 5.45 10.83 13.15
CA ASP A 106 4.83 10.31 14.37
C ASP A 106 3.68 9.42 13.91
N GLY A 107 3.08 8.69 14.75
CA GLY A 107 2.00 7.80 14.33
C GLY A 107 2.37 6.34 14.50
N ARG A 108 1.48 5.44 14.10
CA ARG A 108 1.63 4.03 14.38
C ARG A 108 1.09 3.15 13.28
N ILE A 109 1.98 2.44 12.61
CA ILE A 109 1.58 1.40 11.66
C ILE A 109 2.07 0.06 12.17
N THR A 110 1.16 -0.88 12.31
CA THR A 110 1.47 -2.25 12.69
C THR A 110 1.44 -3.15 11.46
N LEU A 111 2.55 -3.85 11.20
CA LEU A 111 2.63 -4.85 10.13
C LEU A 111 2.80 -6.22 10.79
N GLU A 112 1.85 -7.13 10.58
CA GLU A 112 1.99 -8.48 11.10
C GLU A 112 1.28 -9.51 10.23
N LYS A 113 1.77 -10.73 10.27
CA LYS A 113 1.16 -11.86 9.55
C LYS A 113 1.05 -11.65 8.05
N ASN A 114 1.88 -10.79 7.48
CA ASN A 114 1.95 -10.64 6.04
C ASN A 114 2.95 -11.63 5.46
N LYS A 115 2.65 -12.14 4.27
CA LYS A 115 3.59 -12.97 3.54
C LYS A 115 4.26 -12.10 2.48
N ILE A 116 5.58 -11.97 2.56
CA ILE A 116 6.37 -11.18 1.62
C ILE A 116 7.28 -12.12 0.85
N THR A 117 7.12 -12.16 -0.47
CA THR A 117 7.92 -13.01 -1.34
C THR A 117 8.71 -12.13 -2.29
N MET A 118 10.02 -12.33 -2.35
CA MET A 118 10.88 -11.67 -3.32
C MET A 118 10.76 -12.36 -4.66
N ILE A 119 10.55 -11.58 -5.73
CA ILE A 119 10.54 -12.08 -7.09
C ILE A 119 11.73 -11.52 -7.86
N GLU A 120 12.26 -12.31 -8.79
CA GLU A 120 13.38 -11.90 -9.63
C GLU A 120 12.88 -11.07 -10.82
N ASN A 121 13.78 -10.26 -11.38
CA ASN A 121 13.50 -9.59 -12.64
C ASN A 121 13.37 -10.63 -13.75
N GLU A 122 12.49 -10.39 -14.72
CA GLU A 122 12.25 -11.33 -15.83
C GLU A 122 13.51 -11.72 -16.56
N ASN A 123 14.47 -10.81 -16.68
CA ASN A 123 15.71 -11.04 -17.41
C ASN A 123 16.88 -11.37 -16.47
N GLY A 124 16.61 -12.00 -15.33
CA GLY A 124 17.66 -12.40 -14.41
C GLY A 124 18.50 -11.25 -13.86
N GLY A 125 17.90 -10.07 -13.72
CA GLY A 125 18.61 -8.90 -13.24
C GLY A 125 19.32 -8.09 -14.31
N GLN A 126 19.04 -8.33 -15.56
CA GLN A 126 19.66 -7.63 -16.69
C GLN A 126 19.07 -6.22 -16.93
N ARG A 127 18.26 -5.77 -16.08
CA ARG A 127 17.67 -4.43 -16.21
C ARG A 127 18.36 -3.43 -15.30
#